data_1b1153dd90301af5fabb6e0c87e15076
#
_entry.id   1b1153dd90301af5fabb6e0c87e15076
#
_cell.length_a   1.000
_cell.length_b   1.000
_cell.length_c   1.000
_cell.angle_alpha   90.00
_cell.angle_beta   90.00
_cell.angle_gamma   90.00
#
_symmetry.space_group_name_H-M   'P 1'
#
loop_
_entity.id
_entity.type
_entity.pdbx_description
1 polymer ?
#
loop_
_entity_poly.entity_id
_entity_poly.type
_entity_poly.pdbx_seq_one_letter_code
_entity_poly.pdbx_strand_id
1 'polypeptide(L)'
;MIEFIRIRDVSFEVKGLNPNDNNLYLLFDGVRCAITPATGYRKGSEDGTIMTDAKGTAKGKFTIPAGIRCGNREVTLKNANSTSATTYTAQGRKKTAQDIIIRTRVTVNLVDPLAQSFQYDENRTISSLGLYFASKGDKQSNVVIQIRGMGDQGYPNKTIYAETVMNADDIKVSNNASAETRVYFDDPMMAEGGKEYAIVIITENSDYTMWVGTRTKPKIDKPNEVISGNPYLQGVLFSSSNASTWTPHQNSDL
;
A
#
# COMPACT_ATOMS: atom_id res chain seq x y z
N MET A 1 -1.79 0.52 15.41
CA MET A 1 -1.19 -0.74 14.89
C MET A 1 -2.15 -1.88 15.22
N ILE A 2 -2.46 -2.75 14.28
CA ILE A 2 -3.24 -3.96 14.60
C ILE A 2 -2.26 -4.98 15.16
N GLU A 3 -2.42 -5.33 16.42
CA GLU A 3 -1.49 -6.21 17.12
C GLU A 3 -1.70 -7.69 16.78
N PHE A 4 -2.96 -8.09 16.51
CA PHE A 4 -3.34 -9.48 16.29
C PHE A 4 -3.90 -9.72 14.90
N ILE A 5 -3.64 -10.91 14.36
CA ILE A 5 -4.20 -11.36 13.07
C ILE A 5 -5.70 -11.59 13.25
N ARG A 6 -6.50 -11.17 12.26
CA ARG A 6 -7.94 -11.45 12.26
C ARG A 6 -8.21 -12.93 12.08
N ILE A 7 -9.18 -13.45 12.82
CA ILE A 7 -9.73 -14.78 12.61
C ILE A 7 -10.35 -14.81 11.21
N ARG A 8 -9.82 -15.66 10.35
CA ARG A 8 -10.34 -15.87 8.97
C ARG A 8 -9.89 -17.21 8.43
N ASP A 9 -10.61 -17.69 7.44
CA ASP A 9 -10.22 -18.88 6.69
C ASP A 9 -9.07 -18.56 5.74
N VAL A 10 -8.08 -19.43 5.70
CA VAL A 10 -6.94 -19.41 4.78
C VAL A 10 -6.91 -20.71 4.01
N SER A 11 -6.90 -20.63 2.69
CA SER A 11 -6.74 -21.79 1.82
C SER A 11 -5.26 -22.09 1.63
N PHE A 12 -4.92 -23.37 1.54
CA PHE A 12 -3.57 -23.84 1.28
C PHE A 12 -3.51 -24.95 0.24
N GLU A 13 -2.40 -25.09 -0.40
CA GLU A 13 -2.00 -26.21 -1.25
C GLU A 13 -0.57 -26.61 -0.89
N VAL A 14 -0.34 -27.89 -0.66
CA VAL A 14 0.97 -28.47 -0.44
C VAL A 14 1.19 -29.62 -1.42
N LYS A 15 2.42 -29.75 -1.93
CA LYS A 15 2.83 -30.77 -2.88
C LYS A 15 4.13 -31.43 -2.44
N GLY A 16 4.37 -32.64 -2.95
CA GLY A 16 5.64 -33.36 -2.70
C GLY A 16 5.71 -34.05 -1.35
N LEU A 17 4.57 -34.28 -0.71
CA LEU A 17 4.46 -35.15 0.45
C LEU A 17 4.33 -36.63 0.01
N ASN A 18 4.34 -37.54 0.97
CA ASN A 18 4.11 -38.95 0.66
C ASN A 18 2.72 -39.16 0.05
N PRO A 19 2.57 -39.96 -1.02
CA PRO A 19 1.28 -40.29 -1.61
C PRO A 19 0.37 -41.05 -0.62
N ASN A 20 -0.92 -40.69 -0.61
CA ASN A 20 -1.95 -41.30 0.26
C ASN A 20 -1.58 -41.25 1.77
N ASP A 21 -0.78 -40.28 2.18
CA ASP A 21 -0.37 -40.08 3.57
C ASP A 21 -1.54 -39.55 4.39
N ASN A 22 -1.83 -40.19 5.51
CA ASN A 22 -3.03 -39.95 6.30
C ASN A 22 -2.72 -39.13 7.56
N ASN A 23 -3.76 -38.51 8.12
CA ASN A 23 -3.68 -37.77 9.39
C ASN A 23 -2.66 -36.62 9.45
N LEU A 24 -2.49 -35.94 8.33
CA LEU A 24 -1.71 -34.68 8.35
C LEU A 24 -2.52 -33.62 9.11
N TYR A 25 -1.91 -33.03 10.11
CA TYR A 25 -2.47 -31.92 10.88
C TYR A 25 -1.68 -30.63 10.65
N LEU A 26 -2.36 -29.49 10.80
CA LEU A 26 -1.79 -28.18 10.60
C LEU A 26 -1.55 -27.46 11.93
N LEU A 27 -0.37 -26.88 12.04
CA LEU A 27 -0.01 -25.96 13.10
C LEU A 27 0.15 -24.56 12.51
N PHE A 28 -0.49 -23.57 13.13
CA PHE A 28 -0.29 -22.15 12.83
C PHE A 28 0.34 -21.48 14.03
N ASP A 29 1.60 -21.09 13.92
CA ASP A 29 2.40 -20.55 15.02
C ASP A 29 2.38 -21.47 16.27
N GLY A 30 2.50 -22.79 16.04
CA GLY A 30 2.45 -23.82 17.07
C GLY A 30 1.04 -24.25 17.53
N VAL A 31 -0.01 -23.52 17.14
CA VAL A 31 -1.40 -23.83 17.51
C VAL A 31 -2.03 -24.77 16.48
N ARG A 32 -2.58 -25.91 16.94
CA ARG A 32 -3.26 -26.89 16.08
C ARG A 32 -4.56 -26.31 15.54
N CYS A 33 -4.71 -26.34 14.21
CA CYS A 33 -5.89 -25.87 13.48
C CYS A 33 -6.59 -27.03 12.80
N ALA A 34 -7.91 -27.09 12.88
CA ALA A 34 -8.70 -28.06 12.15
C ALA A 34 -8.69 -27.73 10.64
N ILE A 35 -8.48 -28.74 9.82
CA ILE A 35 -8.46 -28.63 8.37
C ILE A 35 -9.81 -29.00 7.80
N THR A 36 -10.33 -28.17 6.89
CA THR A 36 -11.44 -28.55 6.00
C THR A 36 -10.87 -28.83 4.62
N PRO A 37 -10.89 -30.07 4.12
CA PRO A 37 -10.41 -30.40 2.79
C PRO A 37 -11.17 -29.65 1.70
N ALA A 38 -10.46 -29.26 0.62
CA ALA A 38 -11.07 -28.73 -0.58
C ALA A 38 -11.81 -29.83 -1.37
N THR A 39 -12.69 -29.43 -2.29
CA THR A 39 -13.39 -30.36 -3.17
C THR A 39 -12.41 -31.29 -3.89
N GLY A 40 -12.65 -32.60 -3.83
CA GLY A 40 -11.77 -33.62 -4.42
C GLY A 40 -10.65 -34.12 -3.50
N TYR A 41 -10.49 -33.56 -2.30
CA TYR A 41 -9.55 -34.04 -1.29
C TYR A 41 -10.28 -34.69 -0.11
N ARG A 42 -9.58 -35.58 0.61
CA ARG A 42 -10.20 -36.41 1.66
C ARG A 42 -9.75 -35.95 3.05
N LYS A 43 -10.67 -36.05 3.99
CA LYS A 43 -10.32 -35.96 5.42
C LYS A 43 -9.42 -37.15 5.80
N GLY A 44 -8.55 -36.92 6.76
CA GLY A 44 -7.84 -37.98 7.45
C GLY A 44 -8.79 -38.80 8.36
N SER A 45 -8.28 -39.87 8.92
CA SER A 45 -9.02 -40.71 9.85
C SER A 45 -9.26 -40.03 11.20
N GLU A 46 -8.36 -39.12 11.60
CA GLU A 46 -8.53 -38.26 12.78
C GLU A 46 -9.28 -36.98 12.41
N ASP A 47 -10.08 -36.48 13.34
CA ASP A 47 -10.84 -35.26 13.12
C ASP A 47 -9.90 -34.04 12.97
N GLY A 48 -10.25 -33.13 12.05
CA GLY A 48 -9.47 -31.95 11.75
C GLY A 48 -8.17 -32.20 10.97
N THR A 49 -7.98 -33.42 10.43
CA THR A 49 -6.80 -33.77 9.61
C THR A 49 -7.16 -33.93 8.13
N ILE A 50 -6.14 -34.04 7.27
CA ILE A 50 -6.27 -34.24 5.83
C ILE A 50 -5.40 -35.40 5.36
N MET A 51 -5.79 -36.02 4.25
CA MET A 51 -5.00 -37.03 3.54
C MET A 51 -4.49 -36.45 2.23
N THR A 52 -3.27 -36.80 1.84
CA THR A 52 -2.73 -36.48 0.50
C THR A 52 -3.39 -37.37 -0.56
N ASP A 53 -3.41 -36.89 -1.78
CA ASP A 53 -3.78 -37.67 -2.95
C ASP A 53 -2.65 -38.63 -3.39
N ALA A 54 -2.90 -39.40 -4.47
CA ALA A 54 -1.92 -40.32 -5.04
C ALA A 54 -0.66 -39.67 -5.59
N LYS A 55 -0.64 -38.33 -5.69
CA LYS A 55 0.52 -37.51 -6.13
C LYS A 55 1.23 -36.83 -4.97
N GLY A 56 0.83 -37.08 -3.73
CA GLY A 56 1.39 -36.43 -2.56
C GLY A 56 0.96 -34.95 -2.41
N THR A 57 -0.22 -34.61 -2.92
CA THR A 57 -0.79 -33.24 -2.83
C THR A 57 -1.94 -33.22 -1.82
N ALA A 58 -2.03 -32.17 -1.02
CA ALA A 58 -3.19 -31.87 -0.19
C ALA A 58 -3.63 -30.42 -0.38
N LYS A 59 -4.96 -30.22 -0.47
CA LYS A 59 -5.58 -28.88 -0.54
C LYS A 59 -6.70 -28.78 0.47
N GLY A 60 -6.76 -27.65 1.13
CA GLY A 60 -7.77 -27.39 2.13
C GLY A 60 -7.78 -25.95 2.60
N LYS A 61 -8.54 -25.72 3.64
CA LYS A 61 -8.56 -24.46 4.37
C LYS A 61 -8.52 -24.71 5.87
N PHE A 62 -8.02 -23.75 6.60
CA PHE A 62 -8.05 -23.70 8.06
C PHE A 62 -8.40 -22.29 8.51
N THR A 63 -8.88 -22.15 9.73
CA THR A 63 -9.18 -20.85 10.33
C THR A 63 -8.00 -20.41 11.20
N ILE A 64 -7.51 -19.19 11.00
CA ILE A 64 -6.46 -18.63 11.86
C ILE A 64 -6.96 -18.53 13.30
N PRO A 65 -6.22 -19.05 14.30
CA PRO A 65 -6.62 -18.98 15.69
C PRO A 65 -6.65 -17.55 16.23
N ALA A 66 -7.47 -17.29 17.24
CA ALA A 66 -7.48 -16.01 17.93
C ALA A 66 -6.16 -15.80 18.70
N GLY A 67 -5.78 -14.52 18.89
CA GLY A 67 -4.67 -14.15 19.75
C GLY A 67 -3.27 -14.30 19.14
N ILE A 68 -3.17 -14.61 17.85
CA ILE A 68 -1.89 -14.65 17.13
C ILE A 68 -1.49 -13.22 16.73
N ARG A 69 -0.30 -12.80 17.12
CA ARG A 69 0.24 -11.46 16.79
C ARG A 69 0.56 -11.35 15.31
N CYS A 70 0.45 -10.13 14.75
CA CYS A 70 0.92 -9.82 13.39
C CYS A 70 2.43 -10.06 13.25
N GLY A 71 2.90 -10.19 12.01
CA GLY A 71 4.28 -10.50 11.64
C GLY A 71 4.40 -11.82 10.89
N ASN A 72 5.60 -12.36 10.84
CA ASN A 72 5.88 -13.65 10.23
C ASN A 72 5.48 -14.78 11.18
N ARG A 73 4.61 -15.68 10.71
CA ARG A 73 4.11 -16.83 11.47
C ARG A 73 4.37 -18.11 10.72
N GLU A 74 4.85 -19.13 11.42
CA GLU A 74 5.10 -20.43 10.81
C GLU A 74 3.79 -21.17 10.61
N VAL A 75 3.63 -21.77 9.42
CA VAL A 75 2.55 -22.70 9.09
C VAL A 75 3.18 -24.03 8.77
N THR A 76 2.89 -25.05 9.56
CA THR A 76 3.46 -26.38 9.40
C THR A 76 2.34 -27.39 9.20
N LEU A 77 2.38 -28.15 8.11
CA LEU A 77 1.54 -29.32 7.86
C LEU A 77 2.40 -30.56 8.04
N LYS A 78 2.04 -31.45 8.96
CA LYS A 78 2.86 -32.63 9.28
C LYS A 78 2.07 -33.80 9.87
N ASN A 79 2.71 -34.96 9.83
CA ASN A 79 2.41 -36.15 10.64
C ASN A 79 3.72 -36.86 11.00
N ALA A 80 3.69 -38.16 11.31
CA ALA A 80 4.89 -38.94 11.62
C ALA A 80 5.81 -39.14 10.40
N ASN A 81 5.28 -39.11 9.17
CA ASN A 81 5.99 -39.49 7.94
C ASN A 81 6.31 -38.32 7.03
N SER A 82 5.56 -37.25 7.12
CA SER A 82 5.66 -36.09 6.21
C SER A 82 5.66 -34.78 6.99
N THR A 83 6.46 -33.81 6.53
CA THR A 83 6.48 -32.45 7.09
C THR A 83 6.68 -31.44 5.97
N SER A 84 5.87 -30.39 5.97
CA SER A 84 6.04 -29.22 5.11
C SER A 84 5.78 -27.97 5.93
N ALA A 85 6.65 -26.96 5.82
CA ALA A 85 6.53 -25.71 6.54
C ALA A 85 6.66 -24.51 5.58
N THR A 86 5.95 -23.43 5.90
CA THR A 86 6.02 -22.17 5.19
C THR A 86 5.78 -21.00 6.15
N THR A 87 6.06 -19.79 5.71
CA THR A 87 5.80 -18.58 6.50
C THR A 87 4.57 -17.85 6.00
N TYR A 88 3.66 -17.56 6.91
CA TYR A 88 2.53 -16.66 6.69
C TYR A 88 2.89 -15.27 7.23
N THR A 89 2.93 -14.28 6.35
CA THR A 89 3.22 -12.90 6.75
C THR A 89 1.91 -12.13 6.91
N ALA A 90 1.60 -11.73 8.14
CA ALA A 90 0.46 -10.87 8.45
C ALA A 90 0.95 -9.45 8.72
N GLN A 91 0.58 -8.51 7.87
CA GLN A 91 0.78 -7.09 8.13
C GLN A 91 -0.48 -6.52 8.76
N GLY A 92 -0.35 -5.90 9.92
CA GLY A 92 -1.45 -5.26 10.65
C GLY A 92 -1.85 -3.93 10.02
N ARG A 93 -2.40 -3.94 8.81
CA ARG A 93 -3.00 -2.76 8.19
C ARG A 93 -4.48 -2.71 8.56
N LYS A 94 -4.91 -1.65 9.24
CA LYS A 94 -6.32 -1.31 9.36
C LYS A 94 -6.75 -0.69 8.02
N LYS A 95 -7.22 -1.53 7.08
CA LYS A 95 -8.05 -0.99 6.00
C LYS A 95 -9.40 -0.68 6.64
N THR A 96 -9.70 0.59 6.81
CA THR A 96 -11.08 1.02 6.97
C THR A 96 -11.71 0.82 5.59
N ALA A 97 -12.27 -0.37 5.34
CA ALA A 97 -13.12 -0.56 4.19
C ALA A 97 -14.41 0.21 4.49
N GLN A 98 -14.54 1.41 3.96
CA GLN A 98 -15.85 1.85 3.54
C GLN A 98 -16.24 0.90 2.41
N ASP A 99 -17.38 0.22 2.55
CA ASP A 99 -18.00 -0.53 1.46
C ASP A 99 -18.41 0.46 0.37
N ILE A 100 -17.46 0.82 -0.47
CA ILE A 100 -17.77 1.42 -1.75
C ILE A 100 -18.22 0.24 -2.62
N ILE A 101 -19.52 0.16 -2.86
CA ILE A 101 -20.08 -0.68 -3.92
C ILE A 101 -19.53 -0.10 -5.23
N ILE A 102 -18.39 -0.60 -5.68
CA ILE A 102 -17.85 -0.30 -6.99
C ILE A 102 -18.79 -0.97 -8.00
N ARG A 103 -19.80 -0.25 -8.45
CA ARG A 103 -20.42 -0.56 -9.73
C ARG A 103 -19.41 -0.18 -10.79
N THR A 104 -18.71 -1.17 -11.34
CA THR A 104 -17.74 -1.01 -12.41
C THR A 104 -18.43 -0.45 -13.65
N ARG A 105 -18.51 0.87 -13.77
CA ARG A 105 -18.41 1.52 -15.06
C ARG A 105 -16.95 1.97 -15.16
N VAL A 106 -16.16 1.26 -15.94
CA VAL A 106 -14.83 1.72 -16.32
C VAL A 106 -15.02 2.88 -17.28
N THR A 107 -15.23 4.07 -16.73
CA THR A 107 -14.90 5.30 -17.40
C THR A 107 -13.64 5.76 -16.70
N VAL A 108 -12.50 5.43 -17.27
CA VAL A 108 -11.20 5.91 -16.77
C VAL A 108 -11.09 7.37 -17.18
N ASN A 109 -11.68 8.26 -16.41
CA ASN A 109 -11.29 9.66 -16.42
C ASN A 109 -10.04 9.76 -15.57
N LEU A 110 -8.90 9.53 -16.20
CA LEU A 110 -7.58 9.78 -15.63
C LEU A 110 -7.40 11.29 -15.62
N VAL A 111 -7.59 11.87 -14.46
CA VAL A 111 -7.18 13.24 -14.22
C VAL A 111 -5.69 13.19 -13.86
N ASP A 112 -4.92 14.11 -14.41
CA ASP A 112 -3.47 14.12 -14.42
C ASP A 112 -2.84 14.04 -13.01
N PRO A 113 -2.35 12.85 -12.57
CA PRO A 113 -1.63 12.71 -11.33
C PRO A 113 -0.34 13.52 -11.31
N LEU A 114 -0.03 14.10 -10.13
CA LEU A 114 1.24 14.77 -9.89
C LEU A 114 2.11 13.92 -8.96
N ALA A 115 3.41 14.04 -9.13
CA ALA A 115 4.36 13.49 -8.16
C ALA A 115 5.54 14.44 -7.94
N GLN A 116 6.08 14.44 -6.72
CA GLN A 116 7.30 15.16 -6.36
C GLN A 116 8.27 14.18 -5.75
N SER A 117 9.45 13.99 -6.36
CA SER A 117 10.49 13.19 -5.73
C SER A 117 11.20 13.96 -4.62
N PHE A 118 11.72 13.20 -3.66
CA PHE A 118 12.48 13.72 -2.53
C PHE A 118 13.43 12.65 -1.99
N GLN A 119 14.47 13.10 -1.31
CA GLN A 119 15.45 12.27 -0.64
C GLN A 119 15.89 12.95 0.66
N TYR A 120 16.22 12.14 1.67
CA TYR A 120 16.89 12.60 2.88
C TYR A 120 18.30 12.01 2.96
N ASP A 121 19.21 12.73 3.55
CA ASP A 121 20.59 12.25 3.78
C ASP A 121 20.63 11.17 4.88
N GLU A 122 19.68 11.24 5.83
CA GLU A 122 19.57 10.34 6.98
C GLU A 122 18.19 9.69 7.05
N ASN A 123 18.10 8.60 7.80
CA ASN A 123 16.83 7.94 8.06
C ASN A 123 15.87 8.88 8.78
N ARG A 124 14.65 9.04 8.24
CA ARG A 124 13.60 9.87 8.83
C ARG A 124 12.25 9.20 8.81
N THR A 125 11.50 9.37 9.89
CA THR A 125 10.09 8.94 9.92
C THR A 125 9.21 10.04 9.33
N ILE A 126 8.43 9.68 8.31
CA ILE A 126 7.44 10.56 7.70
C ILE A 126 6.07 10.18 8.25
N SER A 127 5.46 11.08 9.01
CA SER A 127 4.12 10.91 9.59
C SER A 127 3.09 11.84 8.96
N SER A 128 3.53 12.94 8.34
CA SER A 128 2.66 13.92 7.71
C SER A 128 3.36 14.69 6.61
N LEU A 129 2.56 15.29 5.73
CA LEU A 129 2.98 16.19 4.66
C LEU A 129 2.17 17.49 4.72
N GLY A 130 2.75 18.61 4.27
CA GLY A 130 2.05 19.85 4.00
C GLY A 130 1.85 20.01 2.50
N LEU A 131 0.60 20.17 2.04
CA LEU A 131 0.25 20.38 0.64
C LEU A 131 -0.53 21.67 0.48
N TYR A 132 -0.37 22.32 -0.67
CA TYR A 132 -0.98 23.62 -0.95
C TYR A 132 -1.85 23.53 -2.21
N PHE A 133 -3.17 23.68 -2.04
CA PHE A 133 -4.13 23.61 -3.12
C PHE A 133 -4.59 25.02 -3.54
N ALA A 134 -4.72 25.24 -4.85
CA ALA A 134 -5.28 26.48 -5.41
C ALA A 134 -6.80 26.34 -5.63
N SER A 135 -7.26 25.15 -5.97
CA SER A 135 -8.68 24.81 -6.07
C SER A 135 -8.94 23.38 -5.57
N LYS A 136 -10.19 23.06 -5.31
CA LYS A 136 -10.64 21.73 -4.91
C LYS A 136 -11.93 21.34 -5.59
N GLY A 137 -12.14 20.04 -5.74
CA GLY A 137 -13.34 19.44 -6.28
C GLY A 137 -14.53 19.49 -5.31
N ASP A 138 -15.60 18.83 -5.70
CA ASP A 138 -16.81 18.71 -4.90
C ASP A 138 -16.63 17.75 -3.70
N LYS A 139 -17.64 17.67 -2.83
CA LYS A 139 -17.61 16.87 -1.61
C LYS A 139 -17.53 15.36 -1.84
N GLN A 140 -17.78 14.89 -3.06
CA GLN A 140 -17.76 13.47 -3.40
C GLN A 140 -16.43 13.02 -3.99
N SER A 141 -15.55 13.97 -4.31
CA SER A 141 -14.23 13.68 -4.87
C SER A 141 -13.15 13.68 -3.80
N ASN A 142 -12.45 12.57 -3.69
CA ASN A 142 -11.35 12.37 -2.77
C ASN A 142 -10.01 12.55 -3.46
N VAL A 143 -9.00 12.92 -2.66
CA VAL A 143 -7.60 12.95 -3.09
C VAL A 143 -6.85 11.83 -2.39
N VAL A 144 -6.23 10.94 -3.16
CA VAL A 144 -5.35 9.88 -2.66
C VAL A 144 -3.92 10.38 -2.67
N ILE A 145 -3.27 10.35 -1.52
CA ILE A 145 -1.87 10.73 -1.36
C ILE A 145 -1.07 9.49 -1.00
N GLN A 146 -0.02 9.22 -1.78
CA GLN A 146 0.85 8.07 -1.61
C GLN A 146 2.29 8.52 -1.48
N ILE A 147 3.09 7.79 -0.70
CA ILE A 147 4.54 7.82 -0.81
C ILE A 147 4.95 6.55 -1.55
N ARG A 148 5.57 6.72 -2.70
CA ARG A 148 6.03 5.63 -3.55
C ARG A 148 7.55 5.57 -3.60
N GLY A 149 8.07 4.39 -3.98
CA GLY A 149 9.47 4.26 -4.34
C GLY A 149 9.78 4.83 -5.72
N MET A 150 11.05 5.08 -5.97
CA MET A 150 11.58 5.40 -7.29
C MET A 150 12.14 4.14 -7.96
N GLY A 151 12.02 4.07 -9.26
CA GLY A 151 12.64 3.02 -10.07
C GLY A 151 14.04 3.41 -10.50
N ASP A 152 14.79 2.45 -11.05
CA ASP A 152 16.19 2.63 -11.48
C ASP A 152 16.38 3.72 -12.56
N GLN A 153 15.30 4.08 -13.26
CA GLN A 153 15.30 5.15 -14.26
C GLN A 153 14.93 6.53 -13.70
N GLY A 154 14.79 6.67 -12.36
CA GLY A 154 14.45 7.94 -11.72
C GLY A 154 12.99 8.35 -11.87
N TYR A 155 12.06 7.42 -12.06
CA TYR A 155 10.62 7.66 -12.10
C TYR A 155 9.90 7.00 -10.94
N PRO A 156 8.78 7.59 -10.45
CA PRO A 156 7.95 6.94 -9.44
C PRO A 156 7.47 5.56 -9.90
N ASN A 157 7.71 4.55 -9.08
CA ASN A 157 7.27 3.18 -9.36
C ASN A 157 5.92 2.86 -8.66
N LYS A 158 5.49 1.59 -8.68
CA LYS A 158 4.22 1.15 -8.12
C LYS A 158 4.30 0.70 -6.65
N THR A 159 5.49 0.72 -6.05
CA THR A 159 5.67 0.33 -4.65
C THR A 159 5.20 1.44 -3.73
N ILE A 160 4.14 1.19 -2.97
CA ILE A 160 3.55 2.14 -2.03
C ILE A 160 4.08 1.86 -0.63
N TYR A 161 4.71 2.85 -0.01
CA TYR A 161 5.22 2.80 1.37
C TYR A 161 4.23 3.36 2.39
N ALA A 162 3.50 4.42 2.00
CA ALA A 162 2.43 4.99 2.82
C ALA A 162 1.31 5.50 1.91
N GLU A 163 0.08 5.47 2.39
CA GLU A 163 -1.10 5.95 1.66
C GLU A 163 -2.12 6.52 2.62
N THR A 164 -2.74 7.62 2.23
CA THR A 164 -3.91 8.16 2.90
C THR A 164 -4.89 8.75 1.89
N VAL A 165 -6.14 8.89 2.29
CA VAL A 165 -7.22 9.47 1.47
C VAL A 165 -7.78 10.68 2.20
N MET A 166 -7.79 11.82 1.52
CA MET A 166 -8.39 13.05 2.03
C MET A 166 -9.73 13.33 1.36
N ASN A 167 -10.71 13.74 2.15
CA ASN A 167 -11.98 14.24 1.63
C ASN A 167 -11.82 15.71 1.22
N ALA A 168 -12.65 16.15 0.28
CA ALA A 168 -12.65 17.55 -0.17
C ALA A 168 -12.88 18.56 0.98
N ASP A 169 -13.66 18.19 2.00
CA ASP A 169 -13.94 19.07 3.15
C ASP A 169 -12.69 19.35 3.99
N ASP A 170 -11.71 18.43 4.03
CA ASP A 170 -10.47 18.56 4.79
C ASP A 170 -9.40 19.34 4.01
N ILE A 171 -9.62 19.62 2.73
CA ILE A 171 -8.67 20.32 1.87
C ILE A 171 -8.90 21.82 1.97
N LYS A 172 -7.84 22.53 2.36
CA LYS A 172 -7.79 23.98 2.40
C LYS A 172 -7.27 24.52 1.08
N VAL A 173 -7.89 25.58 0.59
CA VAL A 173 -7.49 26.25 -0.65
C VAL A 173 -7.18 27.71 -0.39
N SER A 174 -6.29 28.29 -1.19
CA SER A 174 -5.99 29.72 -1.17
C SER A 174 -5.56 30.19 -2.55
N ASN A 175 -5.78 31.48 -2.81
CA ASN A 175 -5.37 32.12 -4.08
C ASN A 175 -3.90 32.59 -4.08
N ASN A 176 -3.15 32.32 -3.01
CA ASN A 176 -1.79 32.81 -2.81
C ASN A 176 -0.86 31.78 -2.13
N ALA A 177 -1.19 30.50 -2.15
CA ALA A 177 -0.44 29.42 -1.51
C ALA A 177 -0.23 29.57 0.01
N SER A 178 -1.06 30.34 0.72
CA SER A 178 -0.90 30.58 2.17
C SER A 178 -1.62 29.55 3.05
N ALA A 179 -2.55 28.74 2.50
CA ALA A 179 -3.34 27.77 3.25
C ALA A 179 -2.75 26.37 3.11
N GLU A 180 -2.05 25.94 4.16
CA GLU A 180 -1.52 24.58 4.23
C GLU A 180 -2.65 23.57 4.52
N THR A 181 -2.72 22.52 3.72
CA THR A 181 -3.46 21.29 4.00
C THR A 181 -2.49 20.28 4.60
N ARG A 182 -2.64 19.98 5.90
CA ARG A 182 -1.81 18.99 6.58
C ARG A 182 -2.39 17.59 6.36
N VAL A 183 -1.62 16.73 5.73
CA VAL A 183 -1.92 15.34 5.44
C VAL A 183 -1.23 14.46 6.47
N TYR A 184 -1.95 13.57 7.12
CA TYR A 184 -1.40 12.60 8.07
C TYR A 184 -1.49 11.20 7.51
N PHE A 185 -0.45 10.40 7.73
CA PHE A 185 -0.46 8.97 7.43
C PHE A 185 -0.79 8.19 8.70
N ASP A 186 -1.79 7.31 8.62
CA ASP A 186 -2.16 6.43 9.74
C ASP A 186 -1.00 5.51 10.15
N ASP A 187 -0.23 5.07 9.14
CA ASP A 187 0.98 4.28 9.32
C ASP A 187 2.20 5.11 8.84
N PRO A 188 2.92 5.79 9.74
CA PRO A 188 4.15 6.50 9.40
C PRO A 188 5.18 5.57 8.77
N MET A 189 5.85 6.05 7.72
CA MET A 189 6.91 5.29 7.07
C MET A 189 8.30 5.76 7.51
N MET A 190 9.25 4.83 7.54
CA MET A 190 10.67 5.15 7.67
C MET A 190 11.25 5.37 6.26
N ALA A 191 11.66 6.61 5.96
CA ALA A 191 12.46 6.91 4.78
C ALA A 191 13.93 6.61 5.10
N GLU A 192 14.56 5.76 4.31
CA GLU A 192 15.98 5.41 4.43
C GLU A 192 16.83 6.56 3.86
N GLY A 193 17.91 6.91 4.56
CA GLY A 193 18.87 7.90 4.11
C GLY A 193 19.54 7.50 2.80
N GLY A 194 19.69 8.45 1.88
CA GLY A 194 20.27 8.21 0.56
C GLY A 194 19.32 7.54 -0.45
N LYS A 195 18.08 7.22 -0.06
CA LYS A 195 17.10 6.59 -0.94
C LYS A 195 16.04 7.59 -1.38
N GLU A 196 15.74 7.59 -2.67
CA GLU A 196 14.76 8.48 -3.26
C GLU A 196 13.35 7.89 -3.20
N TYR A 197 12.39 8.76 -2.90
CA TYR A 197 10.94 8.47 -2.85
C TYR A 197 10.17 9.52 -3.63
N ALA A 198 8.89 9.28 -3.88
CA ALA A 198 8.00 10.26 -4.47
C ALA A 198 6.70 10.38 -3.68
N ILE A 199 6.27 11.62 -3.43
CA ILE A 199 4.90 11.94 -3.04
C ILE A 199 4.08 11.88 -4.33
N VAL A 200 3.02 11.06 -4.37
CA VAL A 200 2.14 10.94 -5.53
C VAL A 200 0.73 11.34 -5.12
N ILE A 201 0.13 12.26 -5.88
CA ILE A 201 -1.18 12.84 -5.62
C ILE A 201 -2.09 12.44 -6.77
N ILE A 202 -3.18 11.77 -6.44
CA ILE A 202 -4.13 11.20 -7.41
C ILE A 202 -5.53 11.65 -7.04
N THR A 203 -6.29 12.12 -8.02
CA THR A 203 -7.70 12.46 -7.88
C THR A 203 -8.47 12.05 -9.13
N GLU A 204 -9.77 11.84 -9.01
CA GLU A 204 -10.68 11.57 -10.13
C GLU A 204 -11.39 12.84 -10.62
N ASN A 205 -11.06 14.01 -10.07
CA ASN A 205 -11.72 15.27 -10.37
C ASN A 205 -10.71 16.32 -10.84
N SER A 206 -10.95 16.89 -12.03
CA SER A 206 -10.11 17.92 -12.67
C SER A 206 -10.14 19.29 -11.98
N ASP A 207 -11.06 19.51 -11.04
CA ASP A 207 -11.19 20.78 -10.34
C ASP A 207 -10.13 20.96 -9.24
N TYR A 208 -9.38 19.89 -8.93
CA TYR A 208 -8.23 20.01 -8.02
C TYR A 208 -7.02 20.57 -8.76
N THR A 209 -6.50 21.68 -8.27
CA THR A 209 -5.23 22.23 -8.73
C THR A 209 -4.32 22.55 -7.54
N MET A 210 -3.03 22.41 -7.74
CA MET A 210 -2.02 22.63 -6.70
C MET A 210 -1.09 23.77 -7.07
N TRP A 211 -0.56 24.43 -6.05
CA TRP A 211 0.48 25.43 -6.22
C TRP A 211 1.81 24.77 -6.53
N VAL A 212 2.49 25.29 -7.54
CA VAL A 212 3.78 24.80 -8.02
C VAL A 212 4.76 25.99 -8.09
N GLY A 213 5.93 25.83 -7.48
CA GLY A 213 7.03 26.77 -7.62
C GLY A 213 7.78 26.50 -8.92
N THR A 214 7.88 27.48 -9.82
CA THR A 214 8.64 27.35 -11.06
C THR A 214 9.80 28.35 -11.08
N ARG A 215 11.00 27.89 -11.39
CA ARG A 215 12.20 28.75 -11.53
C ARG A 215 11.94 29.87 -12.51
N THR A 216 12.48 31.02 -12.22
CA THR A 216 12.34 32.28 -12.99
C THR A 216 10.93 32.89 -12.98
N LYS A 217 9.97 32.30 -12.29
CA LYS A 217 8.67 32.90 -12.06
C LYS A 217 8.68 33.77 -10.81
N PRO A 218 7.87 34.83 -10.75
CA PRO A 218 7.75 35.66 -9.55
C PRO A 218 7.22 34.85 -8.36
N LYS A 219 7.68 35.17 -7.16
CA LYS A 219 7.08 34.68 -5.92
C LYS A 219 5.70 35.32 -5.74
N ILE A 220 4.72 34.52 -5.25
CA ILE A 220 3.36 35.02 -5.06
C ILE A 220 3.29 36.10 -4.00
N ASP A 221 4.00 35.92 -2.88
CA ASP A 221 4.07 36.84 -1.76
C ASP A 221 4.98 38.08 -2.03
N LYS A 222 5.87 37.95 -3.01
CA LYS A 222 6.84 38.99 -3.39
C LYS A 222 7.00 39.08 -4.91
N PRO A 223 6.07 39.72 -5.62
CA PRO A 223 6.06 39.75 -7.10
C PRO A 223 7.31 40.31 -7.76
N ASN A 224 8.11 41.08 -7.03
CA ASN A 224 9.38 41.67 -7.50
C ASN A 224 10.58 40.73 -7.30
N GLU A 225 10.41 39.61 -6.60
CA GLU A 225 11.43 38.59 -6.42
C GLU A 225 11.08 37.35 -7.27
N VAL A 226 12.08 36.80 -7.96
CA VAL A 226 11.90 35.55 -8.72
C VAL A 226 12.39 34.34 -7.90
N ILE A 227 11.85 33.18 -8.20
CA ILE A 227 12.32 31.91 -7.67
C ILE A 227 13.66 31.59 -8.37
N SER A 228 14.77 31.68 -7.63
CA SER A 228 16.12 31.54 -8.17
C SER A 228 16.69 30.13 -8.09
N GLY A 229 16.10 29.26 -7.29
CA GLY A 229 16.50 27.84 -7.13
C GLY A 229 15.32 26.95 -6.86
N ASN A 230 15.51 25.65 -7.00
CA ASN A 230 14.50 24.69 -6.59
C ASN A 230 14.47 24.65 -5.05
N PRO A 231 13.30 24.78 -4.42
CA PRO A 231 13.17 24.66 -2.96
C PRO A 231 13.70 23.31 -2.43
N TYR A 232 13.52 22.26 -3.21
CA TYR A 232 14.04 20.92 -2.95
C TYR A 232 15.23 20.66 -3.88
N LEU A 233 16.45 20.85 -3.38
CA LEU A 233 17.71 20.71 -4.14
C LEU A 233 17.90 19.32 -4.80
N GLN A 234 17.12 18.34 -4.42
CA GLN A 234 17.25 16.94 -4.83
C GLN A 234 15.91 16.32 -5.28
N GLY A 235 14.96 17.10 -5.74
CA GLY A 235 13.66 16.61 -6.16
C GLY A 235 13.29 17.05 -7.57
N VAL A 236 12.36 16.33 -8.18
CA VAL A 236 11.77 16.63 -9.50
C VAL A 236 10.27 16.50 -9.41
N LEU A 237 9.56 17.47 -9.98
CA LEU A 237 8.12 17.39 -10.20
C LEU A 237 7.85 16.52 -11.44
N PHE A 238 6.83 15.68 -11.34
CA PHE A 238 6.34 14.84 -12.46
C PHE A 238 4.85 15.05 -12.67
N SER A 239 4.44 15.03 -13.92
CA SER A 239 3.04 14.88 -14.31
C SER A 239 2.81 13.54 -14.99
N SER A 240 1.59 13.04 -14.93
CA SER A 240 1.20 11.77 -15.54
C SER A 240 -0.27 11.79 -15.92
N SER A 241 -0.64 11.03 -16.94
CA SER A 241 -2.04 10.79 -17.30
C SER A 241 -2.57 9.45 -16.74
N ASN A 242 -1.73 8.63 -16.09
CA ASN A 242 -2.11 7.26 -15.69
C ASN A 242 -1.43 6.77 -14.39
N ALA A 243 -0.74 7.65 -13.66
CA ALA A 243 0.06 7.34 -12.47
C ALA A 243 1.11 6.22 -12.65
N SER A 244 1.52 5.96 -13.89
CA SER A 244 2.48 4.90 -14.25
C SER A 244 3.55 5.38 -15.23
N THR A 245 3.19 6.27 -16.15
CA THR A 245 4.11 6.90 -17.10
C THR A 245 4.25 8.36 -16.73
N TRP A 246 5.47 8.83 -16.48
CA TRP A 246 5.75 10.12 -15.88
C TRP A 246 6.53 11.03 -16.82
N THR A 247 6.17 12.31 -16.84
CA THR A 247 6.89 13.38 -17.53
C THR A 247 7.56 14.27 -16.50
N PRO A 248 8.91 14.38 -16.47
CA PRO A 248 9.61 15.19 -15.49
C PRO A 248 9.58 16.68 -15.85
N HIS A 249 9.45 17.54 -14.83
CA HIS A 249 9.49 19.00 -14.91
C HIS A 249 10.63 19.52 -14.02
N GLN A 250 11.85 19.53 -14.55
CA GLN A 250 13.08 19.86 -13.80
C GLN A 250 13.16 21.30 -13.26
N ASN A 251 12.31 22.20 -13.72
CA ASN A 251 12.30 23.59 -13.31
C ASN A 251 11.16 23.92 -12.33
N SER A 252 10.43 22.92 -11.88
CA SER A 252 9.25 23.12 -11.04
C SER A 252 9.24 22.13 -9.88
N ASP A 253 8.72 22.58 -8.74
CA ASP A 253 8.51 21.80 -7.52
C ASP A 253 7.10 22.05 -6.96
N LEU A 254 6.57 21.07 -6.25
CA LEU A 254 5.25 21.08 -5.62
C LEU A 254 5.27 21.81 -4.28
#